data_82c014b8b0a365ef70fee68a42ec23c8
#
_entry.id   82c014b8b0a365ef70fee68a42ec23c8
#
_cell.length_a   1.000
_cell.length_b   1.000
_cell.length_c   1.000
_cell.angle_alpha   90.00
_cell.angle_beta   90.00
_cell.angle_gamma   90.00
#
_symmetry.space_group_name_H-M   'P 1'
#
loop_
_entity.id
_entity.type
_entity.pdbx_description
1 polymer ?
#
loop_
_entity_poly.entity_id
_entity_poly.type
_entity_poly.pdbx_seq_one_letter_code
_entity_poly.pdbx_strand_id
1 'polypeptide(L)'
;METMLRNMEKESIKEVEKEYQIKNAMLLEEIKISENQITGLERAADNIKQSDGNVAQQFVSIKTAQREIVQTDDIMNSFNAHIHAKVSFATDQSVLEFLQQLKTFGSVLCDTAYLVKGTREMNTRVQSDTSTCTVYGSCLTQGGKLLLPDLNNKKLKCFDIGKLLVDDYCDLHFGPHGVCCIDNQKAVVTLNNRTIQFVSLGNQMKLRHDIKLNHPCFGIAYKDNTLLITDNSTSLYIHDMAGTLLQTISKDSSGNNLFTHCRQIAFSDSGDKIYVGDYQNKIVTLDRQGKHCSSFFDSDFVNGIGVCTDRKGNVFVLMNKKMLCK
;
A
#
# COMPACT_ATOMS: atom_id res chain seq x y z
N MET A 1 -3.42 25.10 -37.08
CA MET A 1 -3.26 23.80 -36.46
C MET A 1 -1.81 23.46 -36.25
N GLU A 2 -0.96 23.45 -37.27
CA GLU A 2 0.47 23.11 -37.16
C GLU A 2 1.24 24.00 -36.18
N THR A 3 1.02 25.31 -36.18
CA THR A 3 1.67 26.23 -35.23
C THR A 3 1.25 25.97 -33.78
N MET A 4 -0.01 25.59 -33.57
CA MET A 4 -0.53 25.23 -32.23
C MET A 4 0.12 23.93 -31.72
N LEU A 5 0.20 22.89 -32.58
CA LEU A 5 0.87 21.63 -32.22
C LEU A 5 2.35 21.84 -31.87
N ARG A 6 3.06 22.66 -32.68
CA ARG A 6 4.48 22.98 -32.37
C ARG A 6 4.67 23.74 -31.04
N ASN A 7 3.71 24.60 -30.70
CA ASN A 7 3.76 25.30 -29.43
C ASN A 7 3.51 24.37 -28.25
N MET A 8 2.55 23.44 -28.38
CA MET A 8 2.27 22.43 -27.37
C MET A 8 3.46 21.48 -27.19
N GLU A 9 4.10 21.05 -28.27
CA GLU A 9 5.34 20.26 -28.23
C GLU A 9 6.43 20.97 -27.46
N LYS A 10 6.68 22.25 -27.76
CA LYS A 10 7.70 23.06 -27.06
C LYS A 10 7.42 23.21 -25.56
N GLU A 11 6.17 23.44 -25.18
CA GLU A 11 5.81 23.54 -23.76
C GLU A 11 5.97 22.21 -23.03
N SER A 12 5.60 21.09 -23.66
CA SER A 12 5.82 19.75 -23.09
C SER A 12 7.31 19.41 -22.95
N ILE A 13 8.15 19.77 -23.92
CA ILE A 13 9.60 19.59 -23.83
C ILE A 13 10.18 20.41 -22.67
N LYS A 14 9.79 21.68 -22.54
CA LYS A 14 10.26 22.53 -21.42
C LYS A 14 9.87 21.97 -20.05
N GLU A 15 8.67 21.37 -19.93
CA GLU A 15 8.24 20.75 -18.68
C GLU A 15 9.13 19.55 -18.33
N VAL A 16 9.42 18.69 -19.32
CA VAL A 16 10.35 17.54 -19.15
C VAL A 16 11.75 18.02 -18.75
N GLU A 17 12.28 19.04 -19.45
CA GLU A 17 13.61 19.60 -19.15
C GLU A 17 13.66 20.17 -17.73
N LYS A 18 12.63 20.88 -17.30
CA LYS A 18 12.53 21.44 -15.94
C LYS A 18 12.56 20.34 -14.88
N GLU A 19 11.75 19.28 -15.05
CA GLU A 19 11.74 18.15 -14.13
C GLU A 19 13.07 17.41 -14.10
N TYR A 20 13.71 17.24 -15.26
CA TYR A 20 15.05 16.65 -15.34
C TYR A 20 16.08 17.48 -14.55
N GLN A 21 16.08 18.80 -14.70
CA GLN A 21 17.02 19.68 -14.00
C GLN A 21 16.81 19.64 -12.48
N ILE A 22 15.56 19.64 -12.01
CA ILE A 22 15.24 19.52 -10.58
C ILE A 22 15.79 18.21 -10.02
N LYS A 23 15.53 17.09 -10.70
CA LYS A 23 16.00 15.76 -10.24
C LYS A 23 17.51 15.62 -10.28
N ASN A 24 18.14 16.15 -11.32
CA ASN A 24 19.59 16.13 -11.42
C ASN A 24 20.24 16.94 -10.30
N ALA A 25 19.68 18.10 -9.95
CA ALA A 25 20.16 18.89 -8.83
C ALA A 25 20.02 18.17 -7.49
N MET A 26 18.90 17.49 -7.27
CA MET A 26 18.69 16.67 -6.07
C MET A 26 19.71 15.53 -5.95
N LEU A 27 19.94 14.77 -7.05
CA LEU A 27 20.92 13.70 -7.08
C LEU A 27 22.34 14.18 -6.82
N LEU A 28 22.73 15.33 -7.38
CA LEU A 28 24.05 15.93 -7.14
C LEU A 28 24.24 16.32 -5.67
N GLU A 29 23.21 16.84 -5.02
CA GLU A 29 23.28 17.14 -3.59
C GLU A 29 23.38 15.87 -2.73
N GLU A 30 22.63 14.82 -3.06
CA GLU A 30 22.74 13.52 -2.39
C GLU A 30 24.13 12.90 -2.53
N ILE A 31 24.73 12.99 -3.72
CA ILE A 31 26.11 12.53 -3.96
C ILE A 31 27.06 13.30 -3.05
N LYS A 32 26.98 14.62 -3.03
CA LYS A 32 27.83 15.48 -2.20
C LYS A 32 27.72 15.17 -0.70
N ILE A 33 26.49 14.93 -0.22
CA ILE A 33 26.27 14.52 1.17
C ILE A 33 26.91 13.17 1.44
N SER A 34 26.76 12.20 0.52
CA SER A 34 27.39 10.87 0.64
C SER A 34 28.92 10.93 0.66
N GLU A 35 29.52 11.76 -0.18
CA GLU A 35 30.98 11.99 -0.18
C GLU A 35 31.49 12.56 1.15
N ASN A 36 30.73 13.50 1.73
CA ASN A 36 31.06 14.03 3.06
C ASN A 36 30.99 12.99 4.15
N GLN A 37 29.98 12.07 4.10
CA GLN A 37 29.88 10.96 5.05
C GLN A 37 31.04 9.97 4.92
N ILE A 38 31.44 9.62 3.69
CA ILE A 38 32.60 8.76 3.44
C ILE A 38 33.84 9.39 4.08
N THR A 39 34.07 10.68 3.82
CA THR A 39 35.22 11.41 4.40
C THR A 39 35.18 11.43 5.94
N GLY A 40 33.99 11.54 6.55
CA GLY A 40 33.80 11.47 8.00
C GLY A 40 34.20 10.09 8.57
N LEU A 41 33.72 9.00 7.93
CA LEU A 41 34.02 7.64 8.31
C LEU A 41 35.52 7.30 8.14
N GLU A 42 36.15 7.73 7.07
CA GLU A 42 37.60 7.57 6.86
C GLU A 42 38.40 8.24 7.96
N ARG A 43 38.06 9.50 8.31
CA ARG A 43 38.70 10.21 9.42
C ARG A 43 38.49 9.51 10.76
N ALA A 44 37.30 8.98 11.00
CA ALA A 44 37.02 8.22 12.23
C ALA A 44 37.85 6.93 12.30
N ALA A 45 38.00 6.21 11.17
CA ALA A 45 38.85 5.02 11.07
C ALA A 45 40.33 5.35 11.33
N ASP A 46 40.84 6.44 10.80
CA ASP A 46 42.24 6.87 11.01
C ASP A 46 42.48 7.29 12.47
N ASN A 47 41.53 7.96 13.11
CA ASN A 47 41.64 8.30 14.53
C ASN A 47 41.71 7.04 15.43
N ILE A 48 40.98 5.99 15.09
CA ILE A 48 41.08 4.70 15.81
C ILE A 48 42.48 4.11 15.64
N LYS A 49 43.02 4.07 14.41
CA LYS A 49 44.39 3.56 14.15
C LYS A 49 45.47 4.35 14.91
N GLN A 50 45.38 5.69 14.91
CA GLN A 50 46.35 6.56 15.55
C GLN A 50 46.26 6.51 17.09
N SER A 51 45.15 6.04 17.66
CA SER A 51 44.97 5.89 19.09
C SER A 51 45.50 4.56 19.65
N ASP A 52 46.16 3.74 18.86
CA ASP A 52 46.71 2.45 19.27
C ASP A 52 47.73 2.61 20.40
N GLY A 53 47.59 1.79 21.42
CA GLY A 53 48.43 1.88 22.64
C GLY A 53 47.92 2.83 23.72
N ASN A 54 46.90 3.67 23.49
CA ASN A 54 46.29 4.54 24.49
C ASN A 54 44.82 4.19 24.71
N VAL A 55 44.52 3.38 25.71
CA VAL A 55 43.17 2.83 25.99
C VAL A 55 42.10 3.93 26.14
N ALA A 56 42.39 5.04 26.81
CA ALA A 56 41.42 6.12 26.97
C ALA A 56 41.12 6.83 25.63
N GLN A 57 42.15 7.10 24.84
CA GLN A 57 42.00 7.73 23.52
C GLN A 57 41.31 6.77 22.54
N GLN A 58 41.64 5.49 22.60
CA GLN A 58 40.99 4.45 21.80
C GLN A 58 39.51 4.35 22.11
N PHE A 59 39.10 4.37 23.39
CA PHE A 59 37.70 4.39 23.78
C PHE A 59 36.95 5.57 23.23
N VAL A 60 37.52 6.80 23.29
CA VAL A 60 36.89 8.02 22.74
C VAL A 60 36.78 7.93 21.23
N SER A 61 37.82 7.46 20.54
CA SER A 61 37.82 7.30 19.07
C SER A 61 36.75 6.29 18.61
N ILE A 62 36.63 5.16 19.31
CA ILE A 62 35.58 4.15 19.02
C ILE A 62 34.18 4.73 19.25
N LYS A 63 33.95 5.47 20.34
CA LYS A 63 32.65 6.10 20.62
C LYS A 63 32.28 7.16 19.58
N THR A 64 33.27 7.90 19.10
CA THR A 64 33.07 8.88 18.02
C THR A 64 32.72 8.18 16.71
N ALA A 65 33.46 7.14 16.33
CA ALA A 65 33.19 6.36 15.13
C ALA A 65 31.79 5.68 15.18
N GLN A 66 31.37 5.15 16.32
CA GLN A 66 30.02 4.61 16.49
C GLN A 66 28.92 5.65 16.24
N ARG A 67 29.15 6.92 16.66
CA ARG A 67 28.20 7.99 16.41
C ARG A 67 28.15 8.37 14.93
N GLU A 68 29.30 8.45 14.25
CA GLU A 68 29.38 8.71 12.82
C GLU A 68 28.67 7.62 12.01
N ILE A 69 28.82 6.35 12.37
CA ILE A 69 28.12 5.23 11.71
C ILE A 69 26.61 5.40 11.82
N VAL A 70 26.08 5.67 13.02
CA VAL A 70 24.64 5.85 13.23
C VAL A 70 24.11 7.04 12.40
N GLN A 71 24.82 8.16 12.39
CA GLN A 71 24.43 9.33 11.60
C GLN A 71 24.45 9.02 10.09
N THR A 72 25.45 8.25 9.63
CA THR A 72 25.55 7.83 8.23
C THR A 72 24.39 6.91 7.83
N ASP A 73 24.04 5.95 8.69
CA ASP A 73 22.90 5.06 8.46
C ASP A 73 21.57 5.83 8.36
N ASP A 74 21.35 6.82 9.22
CA ASP A 74 20.16 7.67 9.18
C ASP A 74 20.08 8.49 7.89
N ILE A 75 21.19 9.07 7.44
CA ILE A 75 21.28 9.83 6.19
C ILE A 75 21.07 8.90 4.98
N MET A 76 21.77 7.78 4.90
CA MET A 76 21.62 6.80 3.81
C MET A 76 20.19 6.25 3.73
N ASN A 77 19.54 6.06 4.88
CA ASN A 77 18.14 5.69 4.93
C ASN A 77 17.19 6.76 4.38
N SER A 78 17.56 8.04 4.47
CA SER A 78 16.76 9.14 3.89
C SER A 78 16.85 9.19 2.36
N PHE A 79 17.98 8.79 1.75
CA PHE A 79 18.20 8.83 0.29
C PHE A 79 17.50 7.72 -0.47
N ASN A 80 17.35 6.55 0.13
CA ASN A 80 16.74 5.37 -0.52
C ASN A 80 15.31 5.60 -1.03
N ALA A 81 14.64 6.68 -0.65
CA ALA A 81 13.32 7.04 -1.15
C ALA A 81 13.33 7.67 -2.56
N HIS A 82 14.50 8.09 -3.08
CA HIS A 82 14.61 8.89 -4.31
C HIS A 82 15.30 8.19 -5.49
N ILE A 83 15.96 7.03 -5.26
CA ILE A 83 16.85 6.38 -6.23
C ILE A 83 16.12 5.83 -7.48
N HIS A 84 14.80 5.64 -7.45
CA HIS A 84 14.03 5.08 -8.56
C HIS A 84 12.87 5.97 -9.01
N ALA A 85 13.15 7.23 -9.28
CA ALA A 85 12.16 8.09 -9.89
C ALA A 85 12.05 7.82 -11.40
N LYS A 86 10.90 7.29 -11.84
CA LYS A 86 10.56 7.12 -13.25
C LYS A 86 9.80 8.34 -13.73
N VAL A 87 10.29 9.01 -14.77
CA VAL A 87 9.53 10.05 -15.46
C VAL A 87 8.66 9.37 -16.50
N SER A 88 7.34 9.54 -16.42
CA SER A 88 6.41 9.06 -17.42
C SER A 88 5.58 10.23 -17.98
N PHE A 89 5.24 10.15 -19.24
CA PHE A 89 4.35 11.10 -19.87
C PHE A 89 2.93 10.53 -19.88
N ALA A 90 2.02 11.21 -19.18
CA ALA A 90 0.60 10.85 -19.20
C ALA A 90 -0.13 11.71 -20.26
N THR A 91 -0.70 11.02 -21.22
CA THR A 91 -1.50 11.68 -22.26
C THR A 91 -2.81 12.19 -21.67
N ASP A 92 -3.14 13.45 -21.95
CA ASP A 92 -4.44 13.99 -21.59
C ASP A 92 -5.53 13.30 -22.42
N GLN A 93 -6.48 12.64 -21.77
CA GLN A 93 -7.56 11.89 -22.44
C GLN A 93 -8.55 12.80 -23.17
N SER A 94 -8.55 14.09 -22.88
CA SER A 94 -9.40 15.08 -23.56
C SER A 94 -8.85 15.54 -24.91
N VAL A 95 -7.64 15.12 -25.28
CA VAL A 95 -6.96 15.54 -26.53
C VAL A 95 -7.82 15.34 -27.78
N LEU A 96 -8.57 14.25 -27.86
CA LEU A 96 -9.40 13.94 -29.02
C LEU A 96 -10.66 14.82 -29.12
N GLU A 97 -11.18 15.28 -27.99
CA GLU A 97 -12.45 16.05 -27.95
C GLU A 97 -12.20 17.57 -27.90
N PHE A 98 -11.03 18.01 -27.45
CA PHE A 98 -10.75 19.42 -27.17
C PHE A 98 -9.43 19.93 -27.77
N LEU A 99 -9.01 19.44 -28.93
CA LEU A 99 -7.75 19.88 -29.59
C LEU A 99 -7.59 21.40 -29.69
N GLN A 100 -8.67 22.14 -29.74
CA GLN A 100 -8.64 23.62 -29.81
C GLN A 100 -8.36 24.29 -28.45
N GLN A 101 -8.53 23.59 -27.34
CA GLN A 101 -8.37 24.10 -25.98
C GLN A 101 -7.11 23.55 -25.26
N LEU A 102 -6.43 22.57 -25.84
CA LEU A 102 -5.26 21.95 -25.26
C LEU A 102 -4.06 22.89 -25.28
N LYS A 103 -3.41 23.03 -24.14
CA LYS A 103 -2.16 23.78 -24.00
C LYS A 103 -0.92 22.90 -24.09
N THR A 104 -1.05 21.60 -23.78
CA THR A 104 0.03 20.62 -23.79
C THR A 104 -0.49 19.27 -24.30
N PHE A 105 0.41 18.37 -24.73
CA PHE A 105 0.08 16.99 -25.09
C PHE A 105 -0.19 16.08 -23.89
N GLY A 106 0.10 16.53 -22.68
CA GLY A 106 -0.06 15.79 -21.46
C GLY A 106 0.69 16.45 -20.31
N SER A 107 0.81 15.76 -19.19
CA SER A 107 1.60 16.17 -18.05
C SER A 107 2.75 15.21 -17.80
N VAL A 108 3.89 15.73 -17.33
CA VAL A 108 5.00 14.90 -16.88
C VAL A 108 4.67 14.42 -15.48
N LEU A 109 4.52 13.10 -15.34
CA LEU A 109 4.36 12.47 -14.04
C LEU A 109 5.69 11.88 -13.60
N CYS A 110 6.10 12.25 -12.41
CA CYS A 110 7.24 11.64 -11.75
C CYS A 110 6.74 10.58 -10.78
N ASP A 111 6.82 9.32 -11.20
CA ASP A 111 6.53 8.20 -10.33
C ASP A 111 7.73 7.95 -9.42
N THR A 112 7.54 8.12 -8.12
CA THR A 112 8.52 7.66 -7.14
C THR A 112 8.35 6.16 -7.00
N ALA A 113 9.30 5.37 -7.46
CA ALA A 113 9.31 3.94 -7.19
C ALA A 113 9.56 3.73 -5.69
N TYR A 114 8.62 3.03 -5.04
CA TYR A 114 8.80 2.64 -3.65
C TYR A 114 9.71 1.42 -3.58
N LEU A 115 10.77 1.52 -2.77
CA LEU A 115 11.63 0.38 -2.45
C LEU A 115 11.16 -0.26 -1.15
N VAL A 116 11.02 -1.58 -1.18
CA VAL A 116 10.87 -2.36 0.05
C VAL A 116 12.22 -2.41 0.74
N LYS A 117 12.41 -1.59 1.79
CA LYS A 117 13.68 -1.49 2.55
C LYS A 117 14.04 -2.74 3.34
N GLY A 118 13.14 -3.69 3.46
CA GLY A 118 13.34 -4.94 4.18
C GLY A 118 12.03 -5.57 4.60
N THR A 119 12.11 -6.78 5.11
CA THR A 119 11.00 -7.50 5.72
C THR A 119 11.27 -7.67 7.20
N ARG A 120 10.26 -7.45 8.03
CA ARG A 120 10.30 -7.79 9.45
C ARG A 120 9.31 -8.92 9.72
N GLU A 121 9.77 -9.96 10.38
CA GLU A 121 8.87 -10.94 10.97
C GLU A 121 8.27 -10.35 12.26
N MET A 122 6.95 -10.36 12.34
CA MET A 122 6.23 -9.87 13.50
C MET A 122 5.44 -10.99 14.14
N ASN A 123 5.58 -11.14 15.46
CA ASN A 123 4.80 -12.12 16.20
C ASN A 123 3.39 -11.56 16.46
N THR A 124 2.40 -12.11 15.78
CA THR A 124 0.98 -11.75 15.95
C THR A 124 0.22 -12.71 16.86
N ARG A 125 0.90 -13.65 17.51
CA ARG A 125 0.28 -14.60 18.45
C ARG A 125 -0.08 -13.91 19.76
N VAL A 126 -1.25 -14.29 20.29
CA VAL A 126 -1.67 -14.00 21.66
C VAL A 126 -1.73 -15.31 22.47
N GLN A 127 -1.69 -15.19 23.79
CA GLN A 127 -1.61 -16.36 24.67
C GLN A 127 -2.77 -17.36 24.47
N SER A 128 -3.94 -16.86 24.07
CA SER A 128 -5.14 -17.67 23.85
C SER A 128 -5.21 -18.31 22.44
N ASP A 129 -4.19 -18.16 21.60
CA ASP A 129 -4.15 -18.77 20.29
C ASP A 129 -3.79 -20.25 20.38
N THR A 130 -4.63 -21.09 19.79
CA THR A 130 -4.44 -22.55 19.75
C THR A 130 -3.87 -23.06 18.43
N SER A 131 -3.91 -22.22 17.38
CA SER A 131 -3.48 -22.56 16.03
C SER A 131 -2.49 -21.54 15.48
N THR A 132 -1.81 -21.88 14.38
CA THR A 132 -0.99 -20.92 13.61
C THR A 132 -1.87 -19.80 13.08
N CYS A 133 -1.41 -18.56 13.26
CA CYS A 133 -2.12 -17.37 12.74
C CYS A 133 -2.21 -17.41 11.22
N THR A 134 -3.40 -17.15 10.68
CA THR A 134 -3.64 -17.05 9.24
C THR A 134 -4.38 -15.75 8.96
N VAL A 135 -3.69 -14.81 8.35
CA VAL A 135 -4.17 -13.45 8.05
C VAL A 135 -4.20 -13.24 6.55
N TYR A 136 -5.38 -13.01 5.98
CA TYR A 136 -5.55 -12.75 4.54
C TYR A 136 -5.67 -11.27 4.19
N GLY A 137 -5.93 -10.42 5.14
CA GLY A 137 -6.09 -9.00 4.93
C GLY A 137 -5.66 -8.20 6.15
N SER A 138 -5.57 -6.91 6.01
CA SER A 138 -5.31 -6.00 7.11
C SER A 138 -5.92 -4.64 6.83
N CYS A 139 -6.18 -3.87 7.86
CA CYS A 139 -6.60 -2.48 7.74
C CYS A 139 -5.82 -1.62 8.71
N LEU A 140 -5.28 -0.50 8.23
CA LEU A 140 -4.61 0.47 9.07
C LEU A 140 -5.66 1.39 9.70
N THR A 141 -5.67 1.48 11.02
CA THR A 141 -6.51 2.46 11.75
C THR A 141 -5.91 3.86 11.61
N GLN A 142 -6.70 4.90 11.80
CA GLN A 142 -6.18 6.28 11.83
C GLN A 142 -5.19 6.51 12.98
N GLY A 143 -5.26 5.71 14.04
CA GLY A 143 -4.28 5.70 15.15
C GLY A 143 -2.98 4.97 14.84
N GLY A 144 -2.74 4.53 13.61
CA GLY A 144 -1.49 3.88 13.19
C GLY A 144 -1.34 2.43 13.64
N LYS A 145 -2.42 1.75 14.07
CA LYS A 145 -2.42 0.33 14.41
C LYS A 145 -2.96 -0.51 13.25
N LEU A 146 -2.56 -1.77 13.15
CA LEU A 146 -3.08 -2.71 12.16
C LEU A 146 -4.15 -3.61 12.77
N LEU A 147 -5.30 -3.68 12.13
CA LEU A 147 -6.30 -4.71 12.40
C LEU A 147 -5.98 -5.94 11.55
N LEU A 148 -5.88 -7.09 12.21
CA LEU A 148 -5.47 -8.37 11.62
C LEU A 148 -6.56 -9.43 11.87
N PRO A 149 -7.36 -9.82 10.86
CA PRO A 149 -8.31 -10.90 10.98
C PRO A 149 -7.59 -12.25 10.94
N ASP A 150 -7.53 -12.96 12.06
CA ASP A 150 -6.90 -14.27 12.20
C ASP A 150 -7.95 -15.39 12.03
N LEU A 151 -7.96 -15.97 10.84
CA LEU A 151 -8.93 -16.99 10.45
C LEU A 151 -8.92 -18.21 11.39
N ASN A 152 -7.74 -18.77 11.64
CA ASN A 152 -7.61 -20.03 12.35
C ASN A 152 -7.93 -19.90 13.85
N ASN A 153 -7.61 -18.78 14.44
CA ASN A 153 -7.90 -18.52 15.85
C ASN A 153 -9.22 -17.78 16.07
N LYS A 154 -9.96 -17.47 14.99
CA LYS A 154 -11.25 -16.75 15.01
C LYS A 154 -11.17 -15.46 15.82
N LYS A 155 -10.16 -14.63 15.55
CA LYS A 155 -9.91 -13.39 16.27
C LYS A 155 -9.77 -12.21 15.31
N LEU A 156 -10.20 -11.05 15.76
CA LEU A 156 -9.70 -9.79 15.24
C LEU A 156 -8.65 -9.27 16.21
N LYS A 157 -7.43 -9.08 15.74
CA LYS A 157 -6.30 -8.61 16.54
C LYS A 157 -5.94 -7.18 16.17
N CYS A 158 -5.60 -6.37 17.15
CA CYS A 158 -5.08 -5.02 16.99
C CYS A 158 -3.57 -5.02 17.25
N PHE A 159 -2.78 -4.84 16.21
CA PHE A 159 -1.33 -4.86 16.27
C PHE A 159 -0.78 -3.43 16.32
N ASP A 160 -0.04 -3.13 17.34
CA ASP A 160 0.66 -1.85 17.50
C ASP A 160 2.00 -1.91 16.75
N ILE A 161 2.12 -1.14 15.67
CA ILE A 161 3.32 -1.11 14.82
C ILE A 161 4.53 -0.54 15.57
N GLY A 162 4.31 0.41 16.48
CA GLY A 162 5.39 1.02 17.27
C GLY A 162 5.95 0.10 18.34
N LYS A 163 5.07 -0.70 18.98
CA LYS A 163 5.47 -1.66 20.02
C LYS A 163 5.79 -3.04 19.48
N LEU A 164 5.46 -3.33 18.22
CA LEU A 164 5.62 -4.61 17.54
C LEU A 164 4.92 -5.78 18.26
N LEU A 165 3.73 -5.54 18.80
CA LEU A 165 2.94 -6.55 19.50
C LEU A 165 1.43 -6.34 19.28
N VAL A 166 0.66 -7.40 19.54
CA VAL A 166 -0.80 -7.34 19.63
C VAL A 166 -1.16 -6.76 20.99
N ASP A 167 -1.75 -5.57 21.04
CA ASP A 167 -2.11 -4.89 22.28
C ASP A 167 -3.59 -5.03 22.64
N ASP A 168 -4.43 -5.47 21.70
CA ASP A 168 -5.85 -5.77 21.95
C ASP A 168 -6.35 -6.82 20.94
N TYR A 169 -7.37 -7.59 21.29
CA TYR A 169 -8.07 -8.52 20.41
C TYR A 169 -9.49 -8.82 20.90
N CYS A 170 -10.34 -9.26 19.99
CA CYS A 170 -11.62 -9.84 20.34
C CYS A 170 -11.85 -11.18 19.63
N ASP A 171 -12.51 -12.11 20.34
CA ASP A 171 -12.91 -13.38 19.79
C ASP A 171 -14.13 -13.22 18.87
N LEU A 172 -14.12 -13.94 17.76
CA LEU A 172 -15.18 -13.97 16.77
C LEU A 172 -15.84 -15.35 16.77
N HIS A 173 -17.13 -15.42 16.48
CA HIS A 173 -17.82 -16.70 16.44
C HIS A 173 -17.41 -17.57 15.24
N PHE A 174 -16.98 -16.92 14.15
CA PHE A 174 -16.58 -17.57 12.90
C PHE A 174 -15.24 -17.01 12.41
N GLY A 175 -14.58 -17.76 11.53
CA GLY A 175 -13.29 -17.36 10.99
C GLY A 175 -13.38 -16.10 10.13
N PRO A 176 -12.59 -15.04 10.42
CA PRO A 176 -12.60 -13.82 9.64
C PRO A 176 -11.72 -13.95 8.39
N HIS A 177 -12.06 -13.20 7.32
CA HIS A 177 -11.27 -13.10 6.10
C HIS A 177 -10.73 -11.70 5.86
N GLY A 178 -11.59 -10.70 5.83
CA GLY A 178 -11.26 -9.31 5.55
C GLY A 178 -11.69 -8.38 6.68
N VAL A 179 -11.09 -7.20 6.72
CA VAL A 179 -11.42 -6.14 7.67
C VAL A 179 -11.25 -4.78 7.00
N CYS A 180 -12.14 -3.86 7.29
CA CYS A 180 -11.99 -2.44 6.95
C CYS A 180 -12.41 -1.55 8.13
N CYS A 181 -11.80 -0.37 8.24
CA CYS A 181 -12.22 0.67 9.18
C CYS A 181 -13.33 1.51 8.55
N ILE A 182 -14.37 1.81 9.32
CA ILE A 182 -15.41 2.79 8.97
C ILE A 182 -14.95 4.17 9.41
N ASP A 183 -14.51 4.25 10.66
CA ASP A 183 -14.00 5.45 11.31
C ASP A 183 -12.97 5.07 12.39
N ASN A 184 -12.59 6.03 13.23
CA ASN A 184 -11.63 5.81 14.33
C ASN A 184 -12.11 4.84 15.41
N GLN A 185 -13.42 4.57 15.47
CA GLN A 185 -14.04 3.81 16.55
C GLN A 185 -14.73 2.55 16.08
N LYS A 186 -14.83 2.33 14.76
CA LYS A 186 -15.60 1.24 14.18
C LYS A 186 -14.88 0.56 13.03
N ALA A 187 -14.94 -0.76 13.02
CA ALA A 187 -14.51 -1.60 11.91
C ALA A 187 -15.61 -2.60 11.54
N VAL A 188 -15.49 -3.16 10.34
CA VAL A 188 -16.31 -4.26 9.86
C VAL A 188 -15.41 -5.41 9.43
N VAL A 189 -15.79 -6.61 9.79
CA VAL A 189 -15.05 -7.86 9.50
C VAL A 189 -15.95 -8.81 8.71
N THR A 190 -15.44 -9.37 7.62
CA THR A 190 -16.13 -10.45 6.90
C THR A 190 -15.82 -11.80 7.55
N LEU A 191 -16.84 -12.63 7.72
CA LEU A 191 -16.75 -13.96 8.35
C LEU A 191 -17.08 -15.06 7.34
N ASN A 192 -16.47 -16.24 7.50
CA ASN A 192 -16.61 -17.38 6.59
C ASN A 192 -18.02 -18.00 6.55
N ASN A 193 -18.93 -17.56 7.41
CA ASN A 193 -20.34 -18.00 7.45
C ASN A 193 -21.29 -17.05 6.68
N ARG A 194 -20.78 -16.19 5.77
CA ARG A 194 -21.54 -15.16 5.03
C ARG A 194 -22.09 -14.04 5.91
N THR A 195 -21.37 -13.68 6.96
CA THR A 195 -21.76 -12.61 7.88
C THR A 195 -20.72 -11.50 7.84
N ILE A 196 -21.14 -10.26 7.96
CA ILE A 196 -20.29 -9.13 8.32
C ILE A 196 -20.52 -8.78 9.78
N GLN A 197 -19.45 -8.65 10.56
CA GLN A 197 -19.47 -8.33 11.98
C GLN A 197 -18.95 -6.93 12.20
N PHE A 198 -19.75 -6.07 12.83
CA PHE A 198 -19.30 -4.75 13.27
C PHE A 198 -18.57 -4.86 14.60
N VAL A 199 -17.49 -4.12 14.74
CA VAL A 199 -16.62 -4.12 15.93
C VAL A 199 -16.35 -2.68 16.33
N SER A 200 -16.47 -2.35 17.62
CA SER A 200 -16.01 -1.07 18.17
C SER A 200 -14.54 -1.15 18.54
N LEU A 201 -13.80 -0.09 18.20
CA LEU A 201 -12.34 0.06 18.38
C LEU A 201 -12.00 1.02 19.55
N GLY A 202 -12.73 1.01 20.64
CA GLY A 202 -12.46 1.87 21.79
C GLY A 202 -11.22 1.43 22.61
N ASN A 203 -11.23 1.68 23.91
CA ASN A 203 -10.15 1.24 24.82
C ASN A 203 -9.96 -0.29 24.80
N GLN A 204 -11.01 -1.02 24.45
CA GLN A 204 -11.02 -2.46 24.23
C GLN A 204 -11.97 -2.76 23.07
N MET A 205 -11.54 -3.63 22.15
CA MET A 205 -12.39 -4.06 21.05
C MET A 205 -13.58 -4.88 21.54
N LYS A 206 -14.78 -4.57 21.03
CA LYS A 206 -16.03 -5.27 21.38
C LYS A 206 -16.87 -5.55 20.15
N LEU A 207 -17.43 -6.75 20.08
CA LEU A 207 -18.41 -7.09 19.06
C LEU A 207 -19.66 -6.19 19.21
N ARG A 208 -20.19 -5.81 18.07
CA ARG A 208 -21.46 -5.10 17.92
C ARG A 208 -22.46 -5.99 17.19
N HIS A 209 -23.41 -5.42 16.50
CA HIS A 209 -24.33 -6.18 15.65
C HIS A 209 -23.60 -6.82 14.47
N ASP A 210 -24.20 -7.84 13.93
CA ASP A 210 -23.78 -8.50 12.71
C ASP A 210 -24.91 -8.48 11.67
N ILE A 211 -24.54 -8.68 10.41
CA ILE A 211 -25.50 -8.74 9.30
C ILE A 211 -25.21 -10.00 8.47
N LYS A 212 -26.23 -10.82 8.28
CA LYS A 212 -26.19 -12.00 7.43
C LYS A 212 -26.39 -11.62 5.97
N LEU A 213 -25.47 -12.04 5.11
CA LEU A 213 -25.52 -11.80 3.66
C LEU A 213 -26.01 -13.06 2.93
N ASN A 214 -26.57 -12.87 1.73
CA ASN A 214 -27.03 -13.97 0.87
C ASN A 214 -25.92 -14.56 -0.01
N HIS A 215 -24.71 -14.05 0.08
CA HIS A 215 -23.54 -14.50 -0.68
C HIS A 215 -22.33 -14.70 0.23
N PRO A 216 -21.28 -15.42 -0.21
CA PRO A 216 -20.02 -15.49 0.51
C PRO A 216 -19.40 -14.10 0.68
N CYS A 217 -18.59 -13.89 1.70
CA CYS A 217 -17.87 -12.65 1.93
C CYS A 217 -16.41 -12.93 2.26
N PHE A 218 -15.50 -12.26 1.54
CA PHE A 218 -14.06 -12.44 1.70
C PHE A 218 -13.36 -11.11 1.92
N GLY A 219 -12.96 -10.40 0.88
CA GLY A 219 -12.42 -9.05 0.99
C GLY A 219 -13.52 -8.04 1.25
N ILE A 220 -13.18 -6.96 1.95
CA ILE A 220 -14.11 -5.87 2.25
C ILE A 220 -13.39 -4.52 2.20
N ALA A 221 -14.05 -3.52 1.64
CA ALA A 221 -13.64 -2.12 1.69
C ALA A 221 -14.84 -1.23 2.00
N TYR A 222 -14.58 -0.10 2.65
CA TYR A 222 -15.59 0.90 3.01
C TYR A 222 -15.22 2.27 2.46
N LYS A 223 -16.19 2.95 1.89
CA LYS A 223 -16.11 4.36 1.51
C LYS A 223 -17.52 4.97 1.44
N ASP A 224 -17.71 6.15 2.00
CA ASP A 224 -18.92 6.98 1.87
C ASP A 224 -20.24 6.20 2.08
N ASN A 225 -20.36 5.54 3.23
CA ASN A 225 -21.51 4.69 3.62
C ASN A 225 -21.79 3.49 2.69
N THR A 226 -20.80 3.07 1.94
CA THR A 226 -20.89 1.93 1.04
C THR A 226 -19.87 0.87 1.43
N LEU A 227 -20.31 -0.39 1.48
CA LEU A 227 -19.46 -1.57 1.67
C LEU A 227 -19.31 -2.31 0.34
N LEU A 228 -18.07 -2.54 -0.07
CA LEU A 228 -17.73 -3.41 -1.18
C LEU A 228 -17.22 -4.74 -0.63
N ILE A 229 -17.78 -5.84 -1.12
CA ILE A 229 -17.49 -7.19 -0.61
C ILE A 229 -17.22 -8.13 -1.78
N THR A 230 -16.09 -8.85 -1.77
CA THR A 230 -15.81 -9.93 -2.72
C THR A 230 -16.26 -11.26 -2.17
N ASP A 231 -16.59 -12.21 -3.07
CA ASP A 231 -16.99 -13.57 -2.70
C ASP A 231 -15.86 -14.61 -2.78
N ASN A 232 -14.63 -14.17 -3.08
CA ASN A 232 -13.49 -15.04 -3.40
C ASN A 232 -13.77 -15.94 -4.64
N SER A 233 -14.63 -15.48 -5.52
CA SER A 233 -14.99 -16.14 -6.79
C SER A 233 -15.12 -15.05 -7.88
N THR A 234 -16.26 -14.93 -8.51
CA THR A 234 -16.44 -14.13 -9.72
C THR A 234 -17.17 -12.82 -9.50
N SER A 235 -17.50 -12.45 -8.25
CA SER A 235 -18.40 -11.32 -8.01
C SER A 235 -17.92 -10.37 -6.93
N LEU A 236 -18.14 -9.10 -7.19
CA LEU A 236 -18.05 -7.98 -6.24
C LEU A 236 -19.46 -7.49 -5.95
N TYR A 237 -19.79 -7.35 -4.69
CA TYR A 237 -21.09 -6.90 -4.20
C TYR A 237 -20.97 -5.54 -3.55
N ILE A 238 -21.90 -4.64 -3.86
CA ILE A 238 -22.01 -3.32 -3.25
C ILE A 238 -23.21 -3.30 -2.34
N HIS A 239 -22.98 -2.99 -1.07
CA HIS A 239 -24.01 -2.91 -0.04
C HIS A 239 -24.05 -1.52 0.61
N ASP A 240 -25.21 -1.15 1.13
CA ASP A 240 -25.31 -0.08 2.11
C ASP A 240 -24.88 -0.56 3.52
N MET A 241 -24.88 0.34 4.49
CA MET A 241 -24.49 0.03 5.87
C MET A 241 -25.53 -0.82 6.62
N ALA A 242 -26.75 -0.97 6.10
CA ALA A 242 -27.76 -1.86 6.62
C ALA A 242 -27.67 -3.29 6.03
N GLY A 243 -26.72 -3.52 5.10
CA GLY A 243 -26.55 -4.80 4.42
C GLY A 243 -27.47 -5.00 3.24
N THR A 244 -28.17 -3.98 2.78
CA THR A 244 -28.99 -4.06 1.56
C THR A 244 -28.07 -4.15 0.35
N LEU A 245 -28.28 -5.13 -0.49
CA LEU A 245 -27.55 -5.28 -1.75
C LEU A 245 -27.99 -4.19 -2.74
N LEU A 246 -27.06 -3.34 -3.15
CA LEU A 246 -27.29 -2.26 -4.10
C LEU A 246 -26.93 -2.71 -5.53
N GLN A 247 -25.84 -3.46 -5.68
CA GLN A 247 -25.35 -3.88 -6.99
C GLN A 247 -24.48 -5.15 -6.89
N THR A 248 -24.48 -5.95 -7.95
CA THR A 248 -23.52 -7.04 -8.16
C THR A 248 -22.73 -6.79 -9.44
N ILE A 249 -21.42 -6.89 -9.38
CA ILE A 249 -20.50 -6.67 -10.49
C ILE A 249 -19.74 -7.96 -10.74
N SER A 250 -19.87 -8.53 -11.95
CA SER A 250 -19.16 -9.74 -12.35
C SER A 250 -18.71 -9.71 -13.82
N LYS A 251 -19.30 -8.83 -14.62
CA LYS A 251 -19.06 -8.74 -16.08
C LYS A 251 -18.80 -7.30 -16.51
N ASP A 252 -18.05 -7.16 -17.61
CA ASP A 252 -17.89 -5.89 -18.31
C ASP A 252 -19.11 -5.55 -19.18
N SER A 253 -19.07 -4.39 -19.86
CA SER A 253 -20.13 -3.95 -20.76
C SER A 253 -20.32 -4.86 -22.00
N SER A 254 -19.34 -5.70 -22.30
CA SER A 254 -19.38 -6.67 -23.42
C SER A 254 -19.85 -8.05 -22.98
N GLY A 255 -20.16 -8.23 -21.68
CA GLY A 255 -20.61 -9.48 -21.11
C GLY A 255 -19.48 -10.45 -20.71
N ASN A 256 -18.21 -10.04 -20.80
CA ASN A 256 -17.08 -10.87 -20.37
C ASN A 256 -16.91 -10.83 -18.85
N ASN A 257 -16.49 -11.96 -18.29
CA ASN A 257 -16.23 -12.02 -16.86
C ASN A 257 -15.06 -11.12 -16.46
N LEU A 258 -15.29 -10.26 -15.47
CA LEU A 258 -14.27 -9.37 -14.92
C LEU A 258 -13.34 -10.11 -13.96
N PHE A 259 -13.82 -11.11 -13.26
CA PHE A 259 -13.10 -11.80 -12.20
C PHE A 259 -13.10 -13.31 -12.40
N THR A 260 -12.07 -13.95 -11.87
CA THR A 260 -11.96 -15.40 -11.71
C THR A 260 -11.95 -15.80 -10.24
N HIS A 261 -11.16 -15.09 -9.41
CA HIS A 261 -11.10 -15.24 -7.96
C HIS A 261 -10.79 -13.89 -7.33
N CYS A 262 -11.79 -12.99 -7.31
CA CYS A 262 -11.63 -11.68 -6.70
C CYS A 262 -11.47 -11.79 -5.18
N ARG A 263 -10.41 -11.21 -4.64
CA ARG A 263 -10.07 -11.34 -3.21
C ARG A 263 -10.10 -10.03 -2.47
N GLN A 264 -9.11 -9.18 -2.68
CA GLN A 264 -8.96 -7.94 -1.93
C GLN A 264 -9.41 -6.74 -2.75
N ILE A 265 -9.84 -5.69 -2.05
CA ILE A 265 -10.38 -4.49 -2.64
C ILE A 265 -9.72 -3.29 -1.97
N ALA A 266 -9.43 -2.27 -2.76
CA ALA A 266 -9.05 -0.95 -2.27
C ALA A 266 -9.77 0.14 -3.06
N PHE A 267 -10.08 1.25 -2.40
CA PHE A 267 -10.48 2.49 -3.07
C PHE A 267 -9.26 3.35 -3.36
N SER A 268 -9.30 4.17 -4.41
CA SER A 268 -8.42 5.33 -4.50
C SER A 268 -8.67 6.27 -3.32
N ASP A 269 -7.71 7.16 -3.01
CA ASP A 269 -7.87 8.13 -1.91
C ASP A 269 -9.09 9.05 -2.14
N SER A 270 -9.32 9.49 -3.39
CA SER A 270 -10.51 10.24 -3.81
C SER A 270 -11.80 9.41 -3.75
N GLY A 271 -11.73 8.08 -3.81
CA GLY A 271 -12.87 7.16 -3.88
C GLY A 271 -13.55 7.08 -5.24
N ASP A 272 -12.95 7.64 -6.29
CA ASP A 272 -13.46 7.61 -7.66
C ASP A 272 -13.11 6.31 -8.42
N LYS A 273 -12.14 5.55 -7.91
CA LYS A 273 -11.73 4.25 -8.45
C LYS A 273 -11.75 3.16 -7.40
N ILE A 274 -12.05 1.96 -7.86
CA ILE A 274 -12.06 0.72 -7.09
C ILE A 274 -11.04 -0.22 -7.74
N TYR A 275 -10.11 -0.73 -6.94
CA TYR A 275 -9.12 -1.71 -7.37
C TYR A 275 -9.44 -3.05 -6.76
N VAL A 276 -9.60 -4.08 -7.60
CA VAL A 276 -9.91 -5.45 -7.18
C VAL A 276 -8.77 -6.37 -7.57
N GLY A 277 -8.13 -6.97 -6.59
CA GLY A 277 -7.11 -7.99 -6.80
C GLY A 277 -7.77 -9.34 -7.13
N ASP A 278 -7.42 -9.88 -8.29
CA ASP A 278 -7.83 -11.22 -8.72
C ASP A 278 -6.65 -12.20 -8.62
N TYR A 279 -6.89 -13.37 -8.08
CA TYR A 279 -5.86 -14.38 -7.82
C TYR A 279 -5.11 -14.84 -9.08
N GLN A 280 -5.69 -14.66 -10.26
CA GLN A 280 -5.06 -14.99 -11.55
C GLN A 280 -4.28 -13.80 -12.14
N ASN A 281 -3.35 -13.24 -11.37
CA ASN A 281 -2.35 -12.28 -11.86
C ASN A 281 -2.93 -10.99 -12.44
N LYS A 282 -4.11 -10.60 -11.96
CA LYS A 282 -4.85 -9.47 -12.52
C LYS A 282 -5.31 -8.49 -11.44
N ILE A 283 -5.24 -7.21 -11.77
CA ILE A 283 -5.92 -6.15 -11.04
C ILE A 283 -6.95 -5.53 -11.95
N VAL A 284 -8.19 -5.54 -11.52
CA VAL A 284 -9.31 -4.91 -12.21
C VAL A 284 -9.56 -3.55 -11.60
N THR A 285 -9.56 -2.52 -12.43
CA THR A 285 -9.92 -1.15 -12.05
C THR A 285 -11.34 -0.86 -12.52
N LEU A 286 -12.17 -0.43 -11.59
CA LEU A 286 -13.54 0.02 -11.84
C LEU A 286 -13.66 1.49 -11.45
N ASP A 287 -14.61 2.20 -12.06
CA ASP A 287 -15.04 3.49 -11.54
C ASP A 287 -15.92 3.32 -10.29
N ARG A 288 -16.31 4.44 -9.67
CA ARG A 288 -17.15 4.43 -8.47
C ARG A 288 -18.52 3.77 -8.68
N GLN A 289 -19.05 3.75 -9.89
CA GLN A 289 -20.31 3.13 -10.28
C GLN A 289 -20.15 1.63 -10.58
N GLY A 290 -18.92 1.11 -10.50
CA GLY A 290 -18.62 -0.30 -10.77
C GLY A 290 -18.43 -0.63 -12.24
N LYS A 291 -18.35 0.38 -13.13
CA LYS A 291 -18.04 0.18 -14.53
C LYS A 291 -16.55 -0.13 -14.72
N HIS A 292 -16.24 -1.12 -15.55
CA HIS A 292 -14.87 -1.47 -15.88
C HIS A 292 -14.13 -0.33 -16.57
N CYS A 293 -12.98 0.05 -16.03
CA CYS A 293 -12.07 1.04 -16.60
C CYS A 293 -10.90 0.37 -17.32
N SER A 294 -10.21 -0.52 -16.63
CA SER A 294 -9.03 -1.23 -17.14
C SER A 294 -8.75 -2.51 -16.36
N SER A 295 -7.93 -3.38 -16.94
CA SER A 295 -7.37 -4.54 -16.25
C SER A 295 -5.86 -4.57 -16.49
N PHE A 296 -5.09 -4.70 -15.42
CA PHE A 296 -3.66 -4.85 -15.47
C PHE A 296 -3.27 -6.31 -15.21
N PHE A 297 -2.45 -6.87 -16.08
CA PHE A 297 -1.93 -8.24 -15.98
C PHE A 297 -0.41 -8.20 -15.85
N ASP A 298 0.11 -9.02 -14.96
CA ASP A 298 1.55 -9.22 -14.85
C ASP A 298 1.81 -10.68 -14.50
N SER A 299 2.63 -11.36 -15.31
CA SER A 299 3.01 -12.76 -15.09
C SER A 299 3.72 -12.99 -13.74
N ASP A 300 4.36 -11.94 -13.22
CA ASP A 300 5.02 -11.97 -11.92
C ASP A 300 4.06 -11.86 -10.74
N PHE A 301 2.81 -11.47 -10.97
CA PHE A 301 1.74 -11.45 -9.96
C PHE A 301 1.25 -12.86 -9.63
N VAL A 302 2.13 -13.74 -9.19
CA VAL A 302 1.72 -15.08 -8.81
C VAL A 302 0.94 -15.02 -7.49
N ASN A 303 -0.36 -15.36 -7.56
CA ASN A 303 -1.23 -15.43 -6.39
C ASN A 303 -1.36 -14.10 -5.63
N GLY A 304 -1.64 -13.00 -6.34
CA GLY A 304 -1.89 -11.69 -5.73
C GLY A 304 -2.92 -11.78 -4.60
N ILE A 305 -2.51 -11.46 -3.36
CA ILE A 305 -3.35 -11.66 -2.17
C ILE A 305 -3.89 -10.34 -1.66
N GLY A 306 -3.17 -9.25 -1.85
CA GLY A 306 -3.55 -7.95 -1.30
C GLY A 306 -3.44 -6.81 -2.28
N VAL A 307 -4.32 -5.83 -2.15
CA VAL A 307 -4.25 -4.55 -2.85
C VAL A 307 -4.49 -3.43 -1.85
N CYS A 308 -3.70 -2.40 -1.91
CA CYS A 308 -3.92 -1.17 -1.15
C CYS A 308 -3.45 0.05 -1.96
N THR A 309 -3.85 1.23 -1.54
CA THR A 309 -3.52 2.49 -2.19
C THR A 309 -2.91 3.46 -1.19
N ASP A 310 -2.11 4.38 -1.68
CA ASP A 310 -1.66 5.53 -0.89
C ASP A 310 -2.41 6.82 -1.29
N ARG A 311 -2.15 7.91 -0.56
CA ARG A 311 -2.73 9.23 -0.83
C ARG A 311 -2.22 9.89 -2.12
N LYS A 312 -1.18 9.33 -2.74
CA LYS A 312 -0.61 9.83 -4.00
C LYS A 312 -1.21 9.13 -5.23
N GLY A 313 -2.12 8.16 -5.02
CA GLY A 313 -2.75 7.38 -6.08
C GLY A 313 -1.97 6.14 -6.54
N ASN A 314 -0.89 5.77 -5.82
CA ASN A 314 -0.17 4.54 -6.12
C ASN A 314 -0.96 3.33 -5.63
N VAL A 315 -0.92 2.26 -6.41
CA VAL A 315 -1.56 0.99 -6.10
C VAL A 315 -0.47 -0.04 -5.76
N PHE A 316 -0.50 -0.56 -4.55
CA PHE A 316 0.42 -1.60 -4.09
C PHE A 316 -0.26 -2.95 -4.14
N VAL A 317 0.46 -3.93 -4.67
CA VAL A 317 -0.01 -5.32 -4.78
C VAL A 317 0.89 -6.21 -3.95
N LEU A 318 0.30 -6.91 -3.00
CA LEU A 318 0.99 -7.91 -2.21
C LEU A 318 0.89 -9.27 -2.91
N MET A 319 2.03 -9.87 -3.19
CA MET A 319 2.14 -11.15 -3.87
C MET A 319 2.62 -12.23 -2.91
N ASN A 320 2.09 -13.43 -3.06
CA ASN A 320 2.60 -14.60 -2.35
C ASN A 320 3.81 -15.19 -3.10
N LYS A 321 4.93 -14.51 -3.09
CA LYS A 321 6.19 -15.12 -3.49
C LYS A 321 6.67 -16.00 -2.35
N LYS A 322 6.73 -17.32 -2.55
CA LYS A 322 7.66 -18.14 -1.79
C LYS A 322 9.04 -17.52 -1.98
N MET A 323 9.57 -16.89 -0.94
CA MET A 323 10.98 -16.53 -0.93
C MET A 323 11.76 -17.85 -0.97
N LEU A 324 12.23 -18.22 -2.16
CA LEU A 324 13.35 -19.13 -2.29
C LEU A 324 14.58 -18.31 -1.89
N CYS A 325 14.93 -18.32 -0.61
CA CYS A 325 16.30 -18.06 -0.19
C CYS A 325 17.17 -19.17 -0.79
N LYS A 326 17.96 -18.81 -1.80
CA LYS A 326 19.16 -19.56 -2.16
C LYS A 326 20.34 -18.94 -1.46
#